data_f0db69111f8916e075c6d169dc4537fa
#
_entry.id   f0db69111f8916e075c6d169dc4537fa
#
_cell.length_a   1.000
_cell.length_b   1.000
_cell.length_c   1.000
_cell.angle_alpha   90.00
_cell.angle_beta   90.00
_cell.angle_gamma   90.00
#
_symmetry.space_group_name_H-M   'P 1'
#
loop_
_entity.id
_entity.type
_entity.pdbx_description
1 polymer ?
#
loop_
_entity_poly.entity_id
_entity_poly.type
_entity_poly.pdbx_seq_one_letter_code
_entity_poly.pdbx_strand_id
1 'polypeptide(L)'
;MPKTSDVIIKNPQNKNVSSMVLAMQGWEKSLDSSAGQAGGKFGRVVKIQTAGLTISNDLDIEGTIPFDDDTEANEAELVVYNLSKTTIGKLKPDEEITVTAGYGSDTGIIFSGVISAVKTRWVDLDKVTTIKAVDDIKVKDRDLESIAFKTGSKASYILRTLVDKLGLPVAVFRTRTDFTYKEAETVSGSLMGAIKQYAEVCGVSAYIHKRKIYVRHLSDGDDLGFEVSEDTGLIGSPEEFTEEVKNDNYEETINGIKFKMLLEHRISVASIINMSSRDYNGKYRVRSGQHTFNESDFYTEITAIGAGSGIKTGTGAGAKTDTKPQSTTKATPDPYNNPQRKAAHQKEMAAYRSEQQRKADHKKNMGR
;
A
#
# COMPACT_ATOMS: atom_id res chain seq x y z
N MET A 1 18.04 -8.22 47.79
CA MET A 1 17.45 -8.10 46.46
C MET A 1 16.83 -6.71 46.34
N PRO A 2 17.40 -5.77 45.61
CA PRO A 2 16.82 -4.44 45.45
C PRO A 2 15.84 -4.42 44.26
N LYS A 3 14.73 -3.72 44.45
CA LYS A 3 13.68 -3.48 43.49
C LYS A 3 14.14 -2.47 42.43
N THR A 4 13.94 -2.78 41.17
CA THR A 4 14.11 -1.85 40.06
C THR A 4 13.02 -0.78 40.09
N SER A 5 13.43 0.46 40.21
CA SER A 5 12.56 1.64 40.17
C SER A 5 12.31 2.10 38.73
N ASP A 6 11.05 2.22 38.38
CA ASP A 6 10.58 2.82 37.13
C ASP A 6 10.98 4.29 37.02
N VAL A 7 11.72 4.61 35.98
CA VAL A 7 12.00 6.01 35.63
C VAL A 7 10.92 6.51 34.69
N ILE A 8 9.99 7.28 35.19
CA ILE A 8 8.99 8.00 34.40
C ILE A 8 9.62 9.30 33.91
N ILE A 9 9.93 9.37 32.64
CA ILE A 9 10.32 10.64 31.99
C ILE A 9 9.03 11.37 31.59
N LYS A 10 8.66 12.39 32.39
CA LYS A 10 7.59 13.34 32.03
C LYS A 10 8.17 14.40 31.09
N ASN A 11 7.71 14.44 29.84
CA ASN A 11 7.96 15.56 28.93
C ASN A 11 6.67 16.41 28.83
N PRO A 12 6.66 17.71 29.23
CA PRO A 12 5.43 18.48 29.37
C PRO A 12 5.02 19.31 28.15
N GLN A 13 5.43 18.98 26.95
CA GLN A 13 5.12 19.75 25.75
C GLN A 13 4.67 18.85 24.58
N ASN A 14 3.50 18.23 24.66
CA ASN A 14 2.68 17.95 23.47
C ASN A 14 1.31 17.33 23.83
N LYS A 15 0.26 18.15 23.85
CA LYS A 15 -1.10 17.70 24.20
C LYS A 15 -1.84 17.01 23.05
N ASN A 16 -1.27 16.91 21.84
CA ASN A 16 -1.95 16.34 20.67
C ASN A 16 -1.55 14.89 20.33
N VAL A 17 -0.64 14.27 21.09
CA VAL A 17 -0.21 12.88 20.83
C VAL A 17 -1.10 11.85 21.54
N SER A 18 -1.88 12.25 22.53
CA SER A 18 -2.62 11.32 23.39
C SER A 18 -3.80 10.61 22.73
N SER A 19 -4.49 11.22 21.75
CA SER A 19 -5.65 10.59 21.12
C SER A 19 -5.24 9.55 20.06
N MET A 20 -4.10 9.76 19.40
CA MET A 20 -3.59 8.86 18.37
C MET A 20 -2.91 7.62 18.98
N VAL A 21 -2.23 7.78 20.12
CA VAL A 21 -1.63 6.66 20.88
C VAL A 21 -2.71 5.76 21.49
N LEU A 22 -3.82 6.34 21.97
CA LEU A 22 -4.96 5.57 22.48
C LEU A 22 -5.69 4.79 21.38
N ALA A 23 -5.79 5.34 20.15
CA ALA A 23 -6.35 4.61 19.01
C ALA A 23 -5.43 3.45 18.59
N MET A 24 -4.10 3.60 18.70
CA MET A 24 -3.13 2.55 18.40
C MET A 24 -3.07 1.44 19.47
N GLN A 25 -3.26 1.76 20.75
CA GLN A 25 -3.31 0.78 21.84
C GLN A 25 -4.60 -0.07 21.80
N GLY A 26 -5.69 0.47 21.25
CA GLY A 26 -6.91 -0.30 20.98
C GLY A 26 -6.73 -1.35 19.89
N TRP A 27 -5.79 -1.14 18.97
CA TRP A 27 -5.53 -2.05 17.86
C TRP A 27 -4.70 -3.28 18.29
N GLU A 28 -3.72 -3.12 19.16
CA GLU A 28 -2.94 -4.27 19.69
C GLU A 28 -3.79 -5.25 20.51
N LYS A 29 -4.87 -4.78 21.14
CA LYS A 29 -5.81 -5.65 21.87
C LYS A 29 -6.79 -6.41 20.98
N SER A 30 -7.00 -5.98 19.72
CA SER A 30 -7.89 -6.69 18.80
C SER A 30 -7.22 -7.86 18.06
N LEU A 31 -5.91 -8.00 18.18
CA LEU A 31 -5.16 -9.15 17.61
C LEU A 31 -5.29 -10.45 18.41
N ASP A 32 -5.89 -10.42 19.60
CA ASP A 32 -5.81 -11.53 20.54
C ASP A 32 -7.09 -12.39 20.72
N SER A 33 -8.11 -12.23 19.88
CA SER A 33 -9.25 -13.15 19.99
C SER A 33 -10.19 -13.16 18.79
N SER A 34 -9.81 -13.67 17.65
CA SER A 34 -10.71 -14.38 16.74
C SER A 34 -10.00 -14.91 15.49
N ALA A 35 -8.99 -15.74 15.65
CA ALA A 35 -8.65 -16.68 14.60
C ALA A 35 -9.85 -17.64 14.48
N GLY A 36 -10.64 -17.50 13.41
CA GLY A 36 -11.54 -18.53 12.97
C GLY A 36 -12.92 -18.61 13.63
N GLN A 37 -13.68 -17.52 13.64
CA GLN A 37 -15.14 -17.68 13.64
C GLN A 37 -15.66 -17.21 12.27
N ALA A 38 -16.28 -18.15 11.56
CA ALA A 38 -17.14 -17.89 10.40
C ALA A 38 -18.40 -17.11 10.85
N GLY A 39 -18.20 -15.88 11.31
CA GLY A 39 -19.25 -14.89 11.45
C GLY A 39 -19.59 -14.46 10.05
N GLY A 40 -20.84 -14.69 9.62
CA GLY A 40 -21.29 -14.33 8.27
C GLY A 40 -20.89 -12.88 7.95
N LYS A 41 -20.29 -12.67 6.77
CA LYS A 41 -19.90 -11.34 6.29
C LYS A 41 -21.14 -10.55 5.84
N PHE A 42 -21.92 -10.07 6.83
CA PHE A 42 -23.13 -9.28 6.65
C PHE A 42 -23.00 -7.89 7.26
N GLY A 43 -23.80 -6.94 6.74
CA GLY A 43 -23.79 -5.56 7.22
C GLY A 43 -22.49 -4.85 6.84
N ARG A 44 -22.32 -4.54 5.55
CA ARG A 44 -21.17 -3.78 5.03
C ARG A 44 -21.04 -2.47 5.78
N VAL A 45 -19.83 -2.15 6.22
CA VAL A 45 -19.51 -0.93 6.94
C VAL A 45 -18.38 -0.22 6.22
N VAL A 46 -18.57 1.05 5.92
CA VAL A 46 -17.53 1.96 5.44
C VAL A 46 -17.58 3.23 6.27
N LYS A 47 -16.44 3.69 6.76
CA LYS A 47 -16.30 4.96 7.47
C LYS A 47 -15.09 5.70 6.96
N ILE A 48 -15.29 6.97 6.64
CA ILE A 48 -14.21 7.90 6.28
C ILE A 48 -14.09 8.90 7.42
N GLN A 49 -12.91 9.04 7.99
CA GLN A 49 -12.61 9.99 9.05
C GLN A 49 -11.57 10.99 8.56
N THR A 50 -11.89 12.28 8.64
CA THR A 50 -11.00 13.37 8.20
C THR A 50 -11.44 14.70 8.82
N ALA A 51 -10.51 15.60 9.13
CA ALA A 51 -10.80 16.96 9.60
C ALA A 51 -11.85 17.04 10.75
N GLY A 52 -11.86 16.05 11.65
CA GLY A 52 -12.84 15.93 12.73
C GLY A 52 -14.25 15.53 12.25
N LEU A 53 -14.40 15.10 11.01
CA LEU A 53 -15.63 14.57 10.45
C LEU A 53 -15.60 13.04 10.42
N THR A 54 -16.77 12.44 10.55
CA THR A 54 -17.01 11.02 10.21
C THR A 54 -18.10 10.97 9.16
N ILE A 55 -17.79 10.36 8.03
CA ILE A 55 -18.72 10.06 6.94
C ILE A 55 -18.91 8.55 6.98
N SER A 56 -20.12 8.08 7.16
CA SER A 56 -20.47 6.65 7.22
C SER A 56 -21.37 6.27 6.06
N ASN A 57 -21.62 4.98 5.94
CA ASN A 57 -22.51 4.42 4.91
C ASN A 57 -24.02 4.70 5.15
N ASP A 58 -24.35 5.73 5.96
CA ASP A 58 -25.65 6.42 5.88
C ASP A 58 -25.77 7.25 4.58
N LEU A 59 -24.64 7.49 3.92
CA LEU A 59 -24.53 8.08 2.58
C LEU A 59 -24.02 7.01 1.63
N ASP A 60 -24.29 7.19 0.33
CA ASP A 60 -23.69 6.37 -0.70
C ASP A 60 -22.22 6.72 -0.83
N ILE A 61 -21.38 5.71 -0.58
CA ILE A 61 -19.91 5.83 -0.61
C ILE A 61 -19.37 4.75 -1.55
N GLU A 62 -18.61 5.19 -2.53
CA GLU A 62 -17.85 4.31 -3.41
C GLU A 62 -16.35 4.54 -3.17
N GLY A 63 -15.54 3.51 -3.39
CA GLY A 63 -14.12 3.68 -3.24
C GLY A 63 -13.30 2.58 -3.90
N THR A 64 -12.11 3.00 -4.32
CA THR A 64 -11.06 2.15 -4.84
C THR A 64 -9.78 2.49 -4.11
N ILE A 65 -9.23 1.52 -3.40
CA ILE A 65 -8.06 1.70 -2.53
C ILE A 65 -7.02 0.65 -2.90
N PRO A 66 -6.03 0.99 -3.75
CA PRO A 66 -4.91 0.11 -4.05
C PRO A 66 -3.93 0.04 -2.89
N PHE A 67 -3.16 -1.03 -2.85
CA PHE A 67 -2.00 -1.21 -1.98
C PHE A 67 -0.98 -2.12 -2.65
N ASP A 68 0.31 -1.79 -2.55
CA ASP A 68 1.41 -2.56 -3.11
C ASP A 68 2.71 -2.39 -2.32
N ASP A 69 3.77 -3.10 -2.72
CA ASP A 69 5.09 -3.05 -2.12
C ASP A 69 6.13 -2.31 -2.97
N ASP A 70 5.66 -1.43 -3.85
CA ASP A 70 6.57 -0.54 -4.57
C ASP A 70 6.85 0.77 -3.80
N THR A 71 7.72 1.60 -4.36
CA THR A 71 8.14 2.86 -3.73
C THR A 71 7.23 4.04 -4.09
N GLU A 72 6.24 3.84 -4.95
CA GLU A 72 5.29 4.89 -5.30
C GLU A 72 4.16 4.94 -4.27
N ALA A 73 3.63 6.14 -4.04
CA ALA A 73 2.50 6.30 -3.13
C ALA A 73 1.21 5.76 -3.75
N ASN A 74 0.47 4.97 -3.00
CA ASN A 74 -0.84 4.50 -3.41
C ASN A 74 -1.87 5.64 -3.36
N GLU A 75 -2.60 5.87 -4.45
CA GLU A 75 -3.68 6.85 -4.51
C GLU A 75 -5.04 6.17 -4.38
N ALA A 76 -5.73 6.45 -3.28
CA ALA A 76 -7.12 6.06 -3.07
C ALA A 76 -8.06 7.07 -3.73
N GLU A 77 -9.11 6.59 -4.38
CA GLU A 77 -10.21 7.41 -4.88
C GLU A 77 -11.51 7.04 -4.14
N LEU A 78 -12.11 8.04 -3.52
CA LEU A 78 -13.36 7.91 -2.78
C LEU A 78 -14.41 8.84 -3.40
N VAL A 79 -15.60 8.34 -3.61
CA VAL A 79 -16.73 9.09 -4.12
C VAL A 79 -17.84 9.07 -3.07
N VAL A 80 -18.32 10.26 -2.69
CA VAL A 80 -19.40 10.40 -1.71
C VAL A 80 -20.51 11.24 -2.30
N TYR A 81 -21.72 10.73 -2.19
CA TYR A 81 -22.90 11.38 -2.73
C TYR A 81 -23.57 12.30 -1.71
N ASN A 82 -24.06 13.42 -2.19
CA ASN A 82 -24.94 14.36 -1.49
C ASN A 82 -24.38 14.97 -0.18
N LEU A 83 -23.06 15.12 -0.08
CA LEU A 83 -22.44 15.83 1.04
C LEU A 83 -22.96 17.26 1.19
N SER A 84 -23.12 17.71 2.45
CA SER A 84 -23.50 19.09 2.76
C SER A 84 -22.39 20.08 2.32
N LYS A 85 -22.77 21.33 2.02
CA LYS A 85 -21.77 22.38 1.71
C LYS A 85 -20.77 22.58 2.87
N THR A 86 -21.25 22.46 4.11
CA THR A 86 -20.40 22.60 5.31
C THR A 86 -19.39 21.48 5.40
N THR A 87 -19.79 20.22 5.12
CA THR A 87 -18.90 19.07 5.10
C THR A 87 -17.85 19.21 4.00
N ILE A 88 -18.26 19.56 2.77
CA ILE A 88 -17.35 19.76 1.64
C ILE A 88 -16.32 20.86 1.97
N GLY A 89 -16.74 21.95 2.61
CA GLY A 89 -15.86 23.06 2.98
C GLY A 89 -14.75 22.69 3.99
N LYS A 90 -14.90 21.58 4.70
CA LYS A 90 -13.90 21.04 5.62
C LYS A 90 -12.92 20.06 4.95
N LEU A 91 -13.30 19.49 3.79
CA LEU A 91 -12.42 18.60 3.03
C LEU A 91 -11.40 19.44 2.25
N LYS A 92 -10.16 19.41 2.69
CA LYS A 92 -9.09 20.20 2.08
C LYS A 92 -7.89 19.31 1.77
N PRO A 93 -7.11 19.65 0.73
CA PRO A 93 -5.80 19.03 0.55
C PRO A 93 -4.95 19.14 1.82
N ASP A 94 -4.05 18.16 2.00
CA ASP A 94 -3.15 18.00 3.15
C ASP A 94 -3.84 17.62 4.50
N GLU A 95 -5.17 17.50 4.55
CA GLU A 95 -5.87 16.95 5.72
C GLU A 95 -5.70 15.43 5.78
N GLU A 96 -5.51 14.92 7.00
CA GLU A 96 -5.42 13.48 7.23
C GLU A 96 -6.76 12.79 6.96
N ILE A 97 -6.69 11.62 6.34
CA ILE A 97 -7.86 10.81 6.04
C ILE A 97 -7.60 9.36 6.37
N THR A 98 -8.59 8.72 6.99
CA THR A 98 -8.57 7.29 7.30
C THR A 98 -9.86 6.65 6.81
N VAL A 99 -9.73 5.50 6.15
CA VAL A 99 -10.87 4.70 5.70
C VAL A 99 -10.88 3.39 6.46
N THR A 100 -11.99 3.12 7.12
CA THR A 100 -12.28 1.87 7.82
C THR A 100 -13.37 1.13 7.07
N ALA A 101 -13.18 -0.18 6.82
CA ALA A 101 -14.19 -1.00 6.19
C ALA A 101 -14.24 -2.41 6.80
N GLY A 102 -15.35 -3.13 6.54
CA GLY A 102 -15.57 -4.49 7.01
C GLY A 102 -17.04 -4.83 7.15
N TYR A 103 -17.36 -5.71 8.07
CA TYR A 103 -18.73 -6.22 8.26
C TYR A 103 -19.14 -6.15 9.74
N GLY A 104 -20.26 -5.53 10.03
CA GLY A 104 -20.79 -5.38 11.38
C GLY A 104 -19.78 -4.77 12.34
N SER A 105 -19.33 -5.53 13.33
CA SER A 105 -18.29 -5.14 14.28
C SER A 105 -16.87 -5.51 13.82
N ASP A 106 -16.72 -6.41 12.83
CA ASP A 106 -15.43 -6.81 12.27
C ASP A 106 -15.00 -5.83 11.19
N THR A 107 -14.44 -4.71 11.62
CA THR A 107 -13.97 -3.62 10.76
C THR A 107 -12.57 -3.20 11.12
N GLY A 108 -11.81 -2.75 10.12
CA GLY A 108 -10.46 -2.25 10.34
C GLY A 108 -10.05 -1.20 9.32
N ILE A 109 -8.92 -0.55 9.58
CA ILE A 109 -8.37 0.48 8.71
C ILE A 109 -7.82 -0.17 7.44
N ILE A 110 -8.42 0.17 6.30
CA ILE A 110 -7.95 -0.25 4.98
C ILE A 110 -7.08 0.80 4.30
N PHE A 111 -7.20 2.08 4.69
CA PHE A 111 -6.39 3.18 4.18
C PHE A 111 -6.12 4.22 5.26
N SER A 112 -4.93 4.80 5.23
CA SER A 112 -4.56 5.96 6.04
C SER A 112 -3.56 6.81 5.26
N GLY A 113 -3.88 8.08 5.04
CA GLY A 113 -3.09 8.98 4.22
C GLY A 113 -3.50 10.42 4.38
N VAL A 114 -3.26 11.23 3.33
CA VAL A 114 -3.64 12.64 3.26
C VAL A 114 -4.43 12.91 1.99
N ILE A 115 -5.36 13.84 2.06
CA ILE A 115 -6.14 14.26 0.89
C ILE A 115 -5.21 14.98 -0.09
N SER A 116 -5.16 14.51 -1.32
CA SER A 116 -4.42 15.15 -2.42
C SER A 116 -5.30 16.11 -3.21
N ALA A 117 -6.57 15.78 -3.41
CA ALA A 117 -7.53 16.61 -4.13
C ALA A 117 -8.97 16.34 -3.73
N VAL A 118 -9.80 17.35 -3.81
CA VAL A 118 -11.26 17.25 -3.64
C VAL A 118 -11.96 17.95 -4.79
N LYS A 119 -12.89 17.26 -5.44
CA LYS A 119 -13.67 17.80 -6.54
C LYS A 119 -15.15 17.48 -6.34
N THR A 120 -15.99 18.49 -6.36
CA THR A 120 -17.44 18.34 -6.29
C THR A 120 -18.09 18.78 -7.60
N ARG A 121 -19.02 17.98 -8.09
CA ARG A 121 -19.82 18.29 -9.30
C ARG A 121 -21.25 17.79 -9.12
N TRP A 122 -22.16 18.35 -9.88
CA TRP A 122 -23.49 17.82 -10.04
C TRP A 122 -23.50 16.80 -11.18
N VAL A 123 -24.09 15.67 -10.94
CA VAL A 123 -24.35 14.62 -11.93
C VAL A 123 -25.84 14.29 -11.82
N ASP A 124 -26.60 14.67 -12.81
CA ASP A 124 -28.07 14.64 -12.80
C ASP A 124 -28.63 15.35 -11.53
N LEU A 125 -29.25 14.62 -10.62
CA LEU A 125 -29.84 15.17 -9.38
C LEU A 125 -28.91 15.06 -8.18
N ASP A 126 -27.77 14.36 -8.31
CA ASP A 126 -26.87 14.08 -7.21
C ASP A 126 -25.65 15.01 -7.22
N LYS A 127 -25.26 15.43 -6.05
CA LYS A 127 -24.02 16.12 -5.80
C LYS A 127 -22.93 15.12 -5.47
N VAL A 128 -22.03 14.88 -6.43
CA VAL A 128 -20.96 13.89 -6.34
C VAL A 128 -19.66 14.57 -5.92
N THR A 129 -19.09 14.14 -4.80
CA THR A 129 -17.80 14.61 -4.29
C THR A 129 -16.77 13.51 -4.40
N THR A 130 -15.76 13.72 -5.25
CA THR A 130 -14.60 12.82 -5.39
C THR A 130 -13.47 13.34 -4.51
N ILE A 131 -12.95 12.47 -3.65
CA ILE A 131 -11.81 12.71 -2.78
C ILE A 131 -10.68 11.79 -3.24
N LYS A 132 -9.56 12.36 -3.61
CA LYS A 132 -8.33 11.63 -3.88
C LYS A 132 -7.41 11.76 -2.68
N ALA A 133 -6.82 10.67 -2.25
CA ALA A 133 -5.93 10.64 -1.10
C ALA A 133 -4.74 9.73 -1.38
N VAL A 134 -3.58 10.10 -0.84
CA VAL A 134 -2.34 9.34 -0.98
C VAL A 134 -1.87 8.85 0.38
N ASP A 135 -1.32 7.65 0.45
CA ASP A 135 -0.83 7.05 1.70
C ASP A 135 0.53 7.62 2.16
N ASP A 136 1.00 8.63 1.47
CA ASP A 136 2.23 9.35 1.72
C ASP A 136 1.99 10.70 2.42
N ILE A 137 3.01 11.22 3.09
CA ILE A 137 3.05 12.57 3.65
C ILE A 137 3.98 13.40 2.78
N LYS A 138 3.47 14.16 1.80
CA LYS A 138 4.21 15.21 1.06
C LYS A 138 5.62 14.83 0.58
N VAL A 139 5.87 13.52 0.38
CA VAL A 139 7.23 13.02 0.08
C VAL A 139 7.55 13.15 -1.40
N LYS A 140 6.54 13.31 -2.27
CA LYS A 140 6.73 13.32 -3.73
C LYS A 140 7.73 14.36 -4.23
N ASP A 141 7.97 15.42 -3.46
CA ASP A 141 8.74 16.58 -3.92
C ASP A 141 9.92 16.92 -3.00
N ARG A 142 10.33 16.03 -2.10
CA ARG A 142 11.52 16.28 -1.30
C ARG A 142 12.76 15.91 -2.09
N ASP A 143 13.32 16.91 -2.75
CA ASP A 143 14.70 16.83 -3.20
C ASP A 143 15.62 16.80 -1.99
N LEU A 144 16.52 15.84 -1.99
CA LEU A 144 17.61 15.75 -1.04
C LEU A 144 18.61 16.87 -1.33
N GLU A 145 18.85 17.71 -0.34
CA GLU A 145 20.14 18.41 -0.28
C GLU A 145 21.26 17.36 -0.29
N SER A 146 22.34 17.66 -0.98
CA SER A 146 23.47 16.75 -1.10
C SER A 146 23.96 16.27 0.27
N ILE A 147 23.99 14.95 0.47
CA ILE A 147 24.52 14.32 1.68
C ILE A 147 25.76 13.52 1.32
N ALA A 148 26.88 13.84 1.99
CA ALA A 148 28.12 13.11 1.81
C ALA A 148 28.31 12.06 2.92
N PHE A 149 28.66 10.85 2.52
CA PHE A 149 29.02 9.74 3.38
C PHE A 149 30.53 9.44 3.26
N LYS A 150 31.16 9.09 4.36
CA LYS A 150 32.58 8.83 4.40
C LYS A 150 32.94 7.53 3.68
N THR A 151 34.19 7.45 3.22
CA THR A 151 34.83 6.20 2.80
C THR A 151 34.61 5.11 3.87
N GLY A 152 34.26 3.91 3.46
CA GLY A 152 33.93 2.78 4.34
C GLY A 152 32.50 2.77 4.86
N SER A 153 31.64 3.69 4.40
CA SER A 153 30.23 3.66 4.75
C SER A 153 29.53 2.43 4.15
N LYS A 154 28.64 1.85 4.93
CA LYS A 154 27.83 0.70 4.53
C LYS A 154 26.53 1.14 3.85
N ALA A 155 26.09 0.40 2.85
CA ALA A 155 24.81 0.67 2.15
C ALA A 155 23.63 0.70 3.12
N SER A 156 23.60 -0.22 4.09
CA SER A 156 22.54 -0.26 5.13
C SER A 156 22.53 1.01 6.01
N TYR A 157 23.69 1.58 6.32
CA TYR A 157 23.79 2.84 7.06
C TYR A 157 23.27 4.02 6.24
N ILE A 158 23.65 4.08 4.94
CA ILE A 158 23.14 5.11 4.02
C ILE A 158 21.64 5.01 3.91
N LEU A 159 21.12 3.80 3.63
CA LEU A 159 19.68 3.54 3.53
C LEU A 159 18.95 3.95 4.80
N ARG A 160 19.46 3.59 5.97
CA ARG A 160 18.86 3.97 7.25
C ARG A 160 18.80 5.49 7.42
N THR A 161 19.87 6.18 7.09
CA THR A 161 19.95 7.64 7.17
C THR A 161 18.92 8.32 6.25
N LEU A 162 18.73 7.78 5.03
CA LEU A 162 17.74 8.27 4.08
C LEU A 162 16.31 8.02 4.58
N VAL A 163 16.05 6.82 5.09
CA VAL A 163 14.73 6.44 5.66
C VAL A 163 14.37 7.33 6.85
N ASP A 164 15.32 7.63 7.74
CA ASP A 164 15.07 8.51 8.89
C ASP A 164 14.74 9.96 8.45
N LYS A 165 15.22 10.39 7.28
CA LYS A 165 14.89 11.71 6.71
C LYS A 165 13.46 11.82 6.17
N LEU A 166 12.79 10.70 5.88
CA LEU A 166 11.36 10.73 5.53
C LEU A 166 10.49 11.28 6.67
N GLY A 167 10.94 11.13 7.91
CA GLY A 167 10.16 11.53 9.09
C GLY A 167 8.93 10.65 9.32
N LEU A 168 8.84 9.48 8.67
CA LEU A 168 7.81 8.49 8.88
C LEU A 168 8.22 7.48 9.95
N PRO A 169 7.26 6.93 10.72
CA PRO A 169 7.54 5.80 11.59
C PRO A 169 8.05 4.60 10.80
N VAL A 170 9.17 4.03 11.23
CA VAL A 170 9.75 2.83 10.62
C VAL A 170 9.09 1.61 11.25
N ALA A 171 8.28 0.88 10.47
CA ALA A 171 7.61 -0.33 10.95
C ALA A 171 8.54 -1.54 10.91
N VAL A 172 9.30 -1.69 9.83
CA VAL A 172 10.28 -2.77 9.64
C VAL A 172 11.51 -2.21 8.96
N PHE A 173 12.69 -2.61 9.44
CA PHE A 173 13.96 -2.33 8.78
C PHE A 173 14.86 -3.57 8.87
N ARG A 174 14.92 -4.34 7.80
CA ARG A 174 15.72 -5.56 7.69
C ARG A 174 16.40 -5.61 6.34
N THR A 175 17.72 -5.64 6.31
CA THR A 175 18.53 -5.79 5.08
C THR A 175 18.99 -7.23 4.94
N ARG A 176 19.20 -7.70 3.70
CA ARG A 176 19.75 -9.04 3.42
C ARG A 176 21.24 -9.01 3.09
N THR A 177 21.64 -8.01 2.34
CA THR A 177 23.03 -7.78 1.94
C THR A 177 23.48 -6.44 2.45
N ASP A 178 24.79 -6.25 2.57
CA ASP A 178 25.36 -4.99 3.00
C ASP A 178 26.66 -4.75 2.24
N PHE A 179 26.65 -3.73 1.40
CA PHE A 179 27.81 -3.35 0.61
C PHE A 179 28.57 -2.24 1.34
N THR A 180 29.92 -2.31 1.34
CA THR A 180 30.80 -1.27 1.91
C THR A 180 31.43 -0.47 0.79
N TYR A 181 31.15 0.83 0.73
CA TYR A 181 31.73 1.73 -0.27
C TYR A 181 33.20 2.03 0.03
N LYS A 182 34.08 1.78 -0.94
CA LYS A 182 35.52 2.03 -0.81
C LYS A 182 35.89 3.52 -0.93
N GLU A 183 34.98 4.32 -1.50
CA GLU A 183 35.14 5.76 -1.69
C GLU A 183 34.08 6.52 -0.91
N ALA A 184 34.23 7.82 -0.80
CA ALA A 184 33.17 8.68 -0.26
C ALA A 184 31.99 8.70 -1.22
N GLU A 185 30.77 8.58 -0.68
CA GLU A 185 29.54 8.54 -1.46
C GLU A 185 28.77 9.83 -1.24
N THR A 186 28.23 10.40 -2.32
CA THR A 186 27.38 11.60 -2.24
C THR A 186 26.02 11.31 -2.84
N VAL A 187 24.98 11.50 -2.05
CA VAL A 187 23.59 11.23 -2.42
C VAL A 187 22.84 12.54 -2.57
N SER A 188 22.19 12.74 -3.70
CA SER A 188 21.39 13.94 -4.01
C SER A 188 20.22 13.59 -4.93
N GLY A 189 19.25 14.48 -5.07
CA GLY A 189 18.07 14.30 -5.89
C GLY A 189 16.86 13.76 -5.11
N SER A 190 16.00 12.96 -5.73
CA SER A 190 14.80 12.44 -5.09
C SER A 190 15.11 11.53 -3.90
N LEU A 191 14.55 11.84 -2.73
CA LEU A 191 14.75 11.04 -1.51
C LEU A 191 14.23 9.62 -1.70
N MET A 192 13.02 9.44 -2.29
CA MET A 192 12.48 8.11 -2.55
C MET A 192 13.26 7.34 -3.60
N GLY A 193 13.74 8.04 -4.65
CA GLY A 193 14.64 7.44 -5.63
C GLY A 193 15.95 6.93 -5.01
N ALA A 194 16.54 7.71 -4.11
CA ALA A 194 17.73 7.30 -3.37
C ALA A 194 17.44 6.11 -2.43
N ILE A 195 16.32 6.13 -1.69
CA ILE A 195 15.91 5.00 -0.84
C ILE A 195 15.76 3.74 -1.68
N LYS A 196 15.09 3.80 -2.82
CA LYS A 196 14.94 2.66 -3.75
C LYS A 196 16.29 2.10 -4.16
N GLN A 197 17.20 2.97 -4.64
CA GLN A 197 18.55 2.57 -5.08
C GLN A 197 19.31 1.83 -3.97
N TYR A 198 19.35 2.38 -2.75
CA TYR A 198 20.10 1.76 -1.66
C TYR A 198 19.36 0.54 -1.07
N ALA A 199 18.04 0.47 -1.15
CA ALA A 199 17.29 -0.74 -0.80
C ALA A 199 17.65 -1.90 -1.75
N GLU A 200 17.74 -1.65 -3.06
CA GLU A 200 18.17 -2.65 -4.06
C GLU A 200 19.59 -3.15 -3.78
N VAL A 201 20.53 -2.26 -3.44
CA VAL A 201 21.90 -2.65 -3.03
C VAL A 201 21.87 -3.53 -1.77
N CYS A 202 20.97 -3.26 -0.84
CA CYS A 202 20.78 -4.05 0.37
C CYS A 202 19.94 -5.33 0.16
N GLY A 203 19.53 -5.63 -1.09
CA GLY A 203 18.73 -6.81 -1.44
C GLY A 203 17.32 -6.80 -0.84
N VAL A 204 16.71 -5.62 -0.75
CA VAL A 204 15.39 -5.41 -0.13
C VAL A 204 14.58 -4.40 -0.93
N SER A 205 13.27 -4.37 -0.66
CA SER A 205 12.36 -3.32 -1.12
C SER A 205 12.07 -2.34 0.01
N ALA A 206 11.79 -1.09 -0.36
CA ALA A 206 11.31 -0.06 0.55
C ALA A 206 9.98 0.47 0.03
N TYR A 207 8.96 0.45 0.87
CA TYR A 207 7.61 0.93 0.52
C TYR A 207 6.92 1.59 1.71
N ILE A 208 5.95 2.44 1.41
CA ILE A 208 5.13 3.11 2.42
C ILE A 208 3.76 2.43 2.42
N HIS A 209 3.27 2.10 3.61
CA HIS A 209 1.93 1.58 3.79
C HIS A 209 1.32 2.10 5.08
N LYS A 210 0.11 2.66 4.98
CA LYS A 210 -0.61 3.27 6.11
C LYS A 210 0.28 4.23 6.91
N ARG A 211 0.99 5.13 6.20
CA ARG A 211 1.90 6.15 6.76
C ARG A 211 3.06 5.59 7.58
N LYS A 212 3.52 4.39 7.29
CA LYS A 212 4.72 3.78 7.87
C LYS A 212 5.64 3.30 6.76
N ILE A 213 6.95 3.42 6.94
CA ILE A 213 7.91 2.85 6.02
C ILE A 213 8.33 1.45 6.42
N TYR A 214 8.41 0.59 5.44
CA TYR A 214 8.86 -0.79 5.54
C TYR A 214 10.08 -0.98 4.66
N VAL A 215 11.13 -1.57 5.19
CA VAL A 215 12.34 -1.98 4.48
C VAL A 215 12.55 -3.44 4.76
N ARG A 216 12.26 -4.29 3.79
CA ARG A 216 12.37 -5.75 3.91
C ARG A 216 12.45 -6.44 2.56
N HIS A 217 12.90 -7.69 2.56
CA HIS A 217 12.93 -8.48 1.33
C HIS A 217 11.51 -8.85 0.86
N LEU A 218 11.36 -9.05 -0.46
CA LEU A 218 10.08 -9.40 -1.08
C LEU A 218 9.47 -10.71 -0.56
N SER A 219 10.29 -11.66 -0.08
CA SER A 219 9.79 -12.89 0.53
C SER A 219 9.38 -12.74 2.00
N ASP A 220 9.75 -11.64 2.64
CA ASP A 220 9.43 -11.40 4.04
C ASP A 220 8.02 -10.81 4.15
N GLY A 221 7.23 -11.34 5.07
CA GLY A 221 5.87 -10.89 5.30
C GLY A 221 5.45 -11.10 6.74
N ASP A 222 4.24 -10.67 7.03
CA ASP A 222 3.60 -10.79 8.32
C ASP A 222 2.59 -11.94 8.25
N ASP A 223 2.87 -13.05 8.95
CA ASP A 223 1.98 -14.23 8.98
C ASP A 223 0.78 -13.93 9.88
N LEU A 224 -0.34 -13.70 9.26
CA LEU A 224 -1.59 -13.38 9.95
C LEU A 224 -2.33 -14.65 10.40
N GLY A 225 -1.89 -15.84 9.99
CA GLY A 225 -2.64 -17.08 10.17
C GLY A 225 -4.00 -17.08 9.47
N PHE A 226 -4.23 -16.14 8.54
CA PHE A 226 -5.51 -16.00 7.85
C PHE A 226 -5.62 -17.04 6.74
N GLU A 227 -6.70 -17.82 6.78
CA GLU A 227 -7.05 -18.77 5.74
C GLU A 227 -7.95 -18.12 4.69
N VAL A 228 -7.58 -18.24 3.43
CA VAL A 228 -8.39 -17.82 2.28
C VAL A 228 -8.99 -19.05 1.63
N SER A 229 -10.29 -19.23 1.80
CA SER A 229 -11.08 -20.34 1.27
C SER A 229 -12.47 -19.85 0.85
N GLU A 230 -13.25 -20.71 0.23
CA GLU A 230 -14.67 -20.41 -0.10
C GLU A 230 -15.44 -20.04 1.17
N ASP A 231 -15.18 -20.71 2.29
CA ASP A 231 -15.85 -20.46 3.58
C ASP A 231 -15.46 -19.11 4.19
N THR A 232 -14.26 -18.60 3.90
CA THR A 232 -13.79 -17.30 4.39
C THR A 232 -14.05 -16.16 3.42
N GLY A 233 -14.64 -16.46 2.25
CA GLY A 233 -15.10 -15.47 1.30
C GLY A 233 -14.29 -15.36 0.01
N LEU A 234 -13.54 -16.39 -0.38
CA LEU A 234 -12.94 -16.47 -1.71
C LEU A 234 -14.06 -16.43 -2.77
N ILE A 235 -13.89 -15.64 -3.81
CA ILE A 235 -14.84 -15.46 -4.91
C ILE A 235 -14.22 -16.04 -6.17
N GLY A 236 -14.82 -17.09 -6.70
CA GLY A 236 -14.32 -17.78 -7.89
C GLY A 236 -13.03 -18.58 -7.61
N SER A 237 -12.31 -18.92 -8.65
CA SER A 237 -11.04 -19.64 -8.55
C SER A 237 -9.86 -18.68 -8.68
N PRO A 238 -8.77 -18.87 -7.92
CA PRO A 238 -7.52 -18.16 -8.17
C PRO A 238 -6.98 -18.43 -9.58
N GLU A 239 -6.27 -17.46 -10.13
CA GLU A 239 -5.63 -17.53 -11.44
C GLU A 239 -4.12 -17.43 -11.28
N GLU A 240 -3.36 -18.23 -12.03
CA GLU A 240 -1.90 -18.08 -12.07
C GLU A 240 -1.50 -16.79 -12.78
N PHE A 241 -0.44 -16.19 -12.28
CA PHE A 241 0.25 -15.15 -13.02
C PHE A 241 1.76 -15.38 -12.97
N THR A 242 2.42 -14.90 -14.00
CA THR A 242 3.88 -14.93 -14.10
C THR A 242 4.33 -13.52 -14.45
N GLU A 243 5.30 -13.02 -13.71
CA GLU A 243 5.94 -11.72 -13.95
C GLU A 243 7.44 -11.94 -14.13
N GLU A 244 7.98 -11.40 -15.22
CA GLU A 244 9.40 -11.37 -15.45
C GLU A 244 9.96 -10.04 -14.92
N VAL A 245 10.78 -10.10 -13.91
CA VAL A 245 11.50 -8.95 -13.35
C VAL A 245 12.92 -8.96 -13.90
N LYS A 246 13.25 -7.94 -14.68
CA LYS A 246 14.58 -7.75 -15.25
C LYS A 246 15.20 -6.48 -14.73
N ASN A 247 16.41 -6.59 -14.23
CA ASN A 247 17.26 -5.44 -14.00
C ASN A 247 18.67 -5.72 -14.59
N ASP A 248 19.57 -4.75 -14.52
CA ASP A 248 20.91 -4.86 -15.13
C ASP A 248 21.76 -6.03 -14.60
N ASN A 249 21.37 -6.62 -13.46
CA ASN A 249 22.16 -7.63 -12.75
C ASN A 249 21.50 -9.01 -12.68
N TYR A 250 20.18 -9.10 -12.88
CA TYR A 250 19.45 -10.36 -12.82
C TYR A 250 18.13 -10.31 -13.59
N GLU A 251 17.73 -11.47 -14.04
CA GLU A 251 16.43 -11.73 -14.62
C GLU A 251 15.75 -12.79 -13.74
N GLU A 252 14.55 -12.50 -13.27
CA GLU A 252 13.82 -13.37 -12.37
C GLU A 252 12.38 -13.53 -12.84
N THR A 253 11.90 -14.77 -12.81
CA THR A 253 10.50 -15.08 -13.05
C THR A 253 9.80 -15.28 -11.72
N ILE A 254 8.84 -14.42 -11.41
CA ILE A 254 8.00 -14.50 -10.22
C ILE A 254 6.68 -15.16 -10.61
N ASN A 255 6.41 -16.32 -10.01
CA ASN A 255 5.14 -17.00 -10.15
C ASN A 255 4.25 -16.73 -8.95
N GLY A 256 2.99 -16.53 -9.17
CA GLY A 256 2.03 -16.25 -8.13
C GLY A 256 0.59 -16.54 -8.54
N ILE A 257 -0.32 -16.06 -7.73
CA ILE A 257 -1.75 -16.18 -7.95
C ILE A 257 -2.43 -14.82 -7.84
N LYS A 258 -3.47 -14.63 -8.63
CA LYS A 258 -4.43 -13.54 -8.50
C LYS A 258 -5.75 -14.12 -8.07
N PHE A 259 -6.40 -13.49 -7.12
CA PHE A 259 -7.70 -13.92 -6.65
C PHE A 259 -8.52 -12.75 -6.12
N LYS A 260 -9.81 -12.97 -6.03
CA LYS A 260 -10.80 -12.05 -5.50
C LYS A 260 -11.45 -12.67 -4.28
N MET A 261 -11.70 -11.86 -3.26
CA MET A 261 -12.43 -12.29 -2.07
C MET A 261 -13.35 -11.19 -1.55
N LEU A 262 -14.32 -11.54 -0.71
CA LEU A 262 -15.08 -10.55 0.04
C LEU A 262 -14.14 -9.64 0.81
N LEU A 263 -14.46 -8.35 0.89
CA LEU A 263 -13.56 -7.34 1.48
C LEU A 263 -13.04 -7.80 2.84
N GLU A 264 -11.71 -7.83 2.96
CA GLU A 264 -11.04 -8.28 4.17
C GLU A 264 -9.99 -7.25 4.60
N HIS A 265 -10.32 -6.52 5.66
CA HIS A 265 -9.50 -5.41 6.15
C HIS A 265 -8.13 -5.82 6.74
N ARG A 266 -8.00 -7.10 7.14
CA ARG A 266 -6.75 -7.65 7.71
C ARG A 266 -5.71 -7.92 6.65
N ILE A 267 -6.15 -8.20 5.41
CA ILE A 267 -5.23 -8.48 4.31
C ILE A 267 -4.73 -7.17 3.71
N SER A 268 -3.44 -7.02 3.67
CA SER A 268 -2.74 -5.87 3.10
C SER A 268 -1.41 -6.29 2.50
N VAL A 269 -0.64 -5.34 2.00
CA VAL A 269 0.69 -5.60 1.45
C VAL A 269 1.57 -6.37 2.44
N ALA A 270 2.28 -7.37 1.94
CA ALA A 270 3.16 -8.29 2.67
C ALA A 270 2.48 -9.17 3.73
N SER A 271 1.15 -9.24 3.77
CA SER A 271 0.45 -10.28 4.55
C SER A 271 0.80 -11.67 3.99
N ILE A 272 1.10 -12.62 4.85
CA ILE A 272 1.20 -14.03 4.50
C ILE A 272 -0.14 -14.69 4.83
N ILE A 273 -0.76 -15.29 3.82
CA ILE A 273 -2.04 -15.96 3.89
C ILE A 273 -1.88 -17.45 3.63
N ASN A 274 -2.79 -18.25 4.15
CA ASN A 274 -2.92 -19.68 3.84
C ASN A 274 -4.04 -19.85 2.81
N MET A 275 -3.69 -20.08 1.54
CA MET A 275 -4.68 -20.40 0.51
C MET A 275 -5.14 -21.85 0.68
N SER A 276 -6.45 -22.05 0.70
CA SER A 276 -7.11 -23.36 0.73
C SER A 276 -8.24 -23.33 -0.30
N SER A 277 -7.93 -23.67 -1.51
CA SER A 277 -8.88 -23.74 -2.62
C SER A 277 -8.75 -25.07 -3.36
N ARG A 278 -9.65 -25.31 -4.31
CA ARG A 278 -9.63 -26.53 -5.10
C ARG A 278 -8.32 -26.77 -5.83
N ASP A 279 -7.76 -25.70 -6.44
CA ASP A 279 -6.64 -25.82 -7.35
C ASP A 279 -5.33 -25.27 -6.76
N TYR A 280 -5.41 -24.36 -5.76
CA TYR A 280 -4.26 -23.71 -5.15
C TYR A 280 -4.29 -23.85 -3.64
N ASN A 281 -3.19 -24.38 -3.08
CA ASN A 281 -3.05 -24.58 -1.64
C ASN A 281 -1.66 -24.14 -1.18
N GLY A 282 -1.57 -23.63 0.04
CA GLY A 282 -0.31 -23.27 0.67
C GLY A 282 -0.19 -21.81 1.07
N LYS A 283 1.02 -21.42 1.46
CA LYS A 283 1.30 -20.07 1.93
C LYS A 283 1.66 -19.16 0.77
N TYR A 284 1.00 -18.03 0.71
CA TYR A 284 1.27 -16.96 -0.25
C TYR A 284 1.49 -15.64 0.46
N ARG A 285 2.42 -14.84 -0.05
CA ARG A 285 2.66 -13.47 0.39
C ARG A 285 1.95 -12.50 -0.54
N VAL A 286 1.11 -11.67 0.02
CA VAL A 286 0.43 -10.60 -0.72
C VAL A 286 1.45 -9.57 -1.18
N ARG A 287 1.48 -9.29 -2.47
CA ARG A 287 2.34 -8.31 -3.11
C ARG A 287 1.60 -7.00 -3.36
N SER A 288 0.44 -7.12 -3.96
CA SER A 288 -0.43 -5.99 -4.25
C SER A 288 -1.88 -6.39 -4.19
N GLY A 289 -2.75 -5.41 -4.13
CA GLY A 289 -4.18 -5.63 -4.19
C GLY A 289 -4.94 -4.31 -4.22
N GLN A 290 -6.27 -4.45 -4.19
CA GLN A 290 -7.18 -3.34 -4.23
C GLN A 290 -8.45 -3.66 -3.48
N HIS A 291 -8.85 -2.80 -2.57
CA HIS A 291 -10.18 -2.84 -1.99
C HIS A 291 -11.13 -2.01 -2.86
N THR A 292 -12.26 -2.61 -3.23
CA THR A 292 -13.32 -1.95 -4.00
C THR A 292 -14.63 -2.07 -3.26
N PHE A 293 -15.30 -0.94 -3.10
CA PHE A 293 -16.63 -0.90 -2.48
C PHE A 293 -17.52 0.14 -3.16
N ASN A 294 -18.74 -0.25 -3.41
CA ASN A 294 -19.85 0.56 -3.93
C ASN A 294 -21.16 -0.11 -3.56
N GLU A 295 -22.27 0.33 -4.13
CA GLU A 295 -23.59 -0.26 -3.88
C GLU A 295 -23.63 -1.78 -4.12
N SER A 296 -23.00 -2.25 -5.19
CA SER A 296 -23.01 -3.66 -5.61
C SER A 296 -21.78 -4.42 -5.12
N ASP A 297 -20.61 -3.80 -5.19
CA ASP A 297 -19.30 -4.41 -4.96
C ASP A 297 -18.80 -4.15 -3.55
N PHE A 298 -18.23 -5.19 -2.92
CA PHE A 298 -17.55 -5.07 -1.63
C PHE A 298 -16.52 -6.20 -1.50
N TYR A 299 -15.37 -6.01 -2.15
CA TYR A 299 -14.37 -7.07 -2.30
C TYR A 299 -12.95 -6.54 -2.25
N THR A 300 -12.01 -7.48 -2.11
CA THR A 300 -10.57 -7.24 -2.26
C THR A 300 -10.04 -8.12 -3.38
N GLU A 301 -9.37 -7.52 -4.36
CA GLU A 301 -8.55 -8.22 -5.35
C GLU A 301 -7.12 -8.27 -4.87
N ILE A 302 -6.47 -9.41 -5.04
CA ILE A 302 -5.15 -9.66 -4.45
C ILE A 302 -4.27 -10.35 -5.47
N THR A 303 -3.02 -9.87 -5.57
CA THR A 303 -1.92 -10.54 -6.25
C THR A 303 -0.93 -11.01 -5.18
N ALA A 304 -0.67 -12.32 -5.14
CA ALA A 304 0.19 -12.92 -4.13
C ALA A 304 1.19 -13.89 -4.75
N ILE A 305 2.38 -13.94 -4.20
CA ILE A 305 3.48 -14.83 -4.61
C ILE A 305 3.65 -15.96 -3.60
N GLY A 306 4.16 -17.11 -4.02
CA GLY A 306 4.40 -18.22 -3.10
C GLY A 306 5.32 -17.76 -1.96
N ALA A 307 4.86 -17.90 -0.72
CA ALA A 307 5.68 -17.58 0.45
C ALA A 307 6.82 -18.58 0.56
N GLY A 308 8.04 -18.12 0.53
CA GLY A 308 9.23 -18.98 0.57
C GLY A 308 9.67 -19.50 -0.81
N SER A 309 9.02 -19.12 -1.91
CA SER A 309 9.66 -19.19 -3.21
C SER A 309 10.88 -18.27 -3.13
N GLY A 310 11.99 -18.86 -2.71
CA GLY A 310 13.26 -18.15 -2.65
C GLY A 310 13.54 -17.68 -4.05
N ILE A 311 13.69 -16.38 -4.19
CA ILE A 311 14.40 -15.78 -5.29
C ILE A 311 15.66 -16.64 -5.42
N LYS A 312 15.69 -17.53 -6.39
CA LYS A 312 16.92 -18.22 -6.75
C LYS A 312 17.78 -17.11 -7.33
N THR A 313 18.55 -16.44 -6.48
CA THR A 313 19.68 -15.66 -6.96
C THR A 313 20.48 -16.67 -7.79
N GLY A 314 20.42 -16.51 -9.10
CA GLY A 314 21.24 -17.30 -9.99
C GLY A 314 22.66 -17.16 -9.48
N THR A 315 23.25 -18.27 -9.00
CA THR A 315 24.67 -18.39 -8.78
C THR A 315 25.32 -18.39 -10.15
N GLY A 316 25.26 -17.22 -10.80
CA GLY A 316 26.12 -16.91 -11.93
C GLY A 316 27.54 -16.81 -11.38
N ALA A 317 28.31 -17.84 -11.60
CA ALA A 317 29.74 -17.81 -11.42
C ALA A 317 30.28 -16.59 -12.17
N GLY A 318 30.85 -15.63 -11.45
CA GLY A 318 31.51 -14.47 -12.03
C GLY A 318 31.06 -13.15 -11.42
N ALA A 319 31.15 -13.01 -10.11
CA ALA A 319 31.18 -11.69 -9.50
C ALA A 319 32.46 -10.98 -9.98
N LYS A 320 32.37 -10.22 -11.06
CA LYS A 320 33.32 -9.15 -11.32
C LYS A 320 33.04 -8.07 -10.28
N THR A 321 33.77 -8.15 -9.18
CA THR A 321 33.99 -7.04 -8.28
C THR A 321 34.57 -5.91 -9.10
N ASP A 322 33.81 -4.85 -9.25
CA ASP A 322 34.20 -3.48 -9.61
C ASP A 322 33.18 -2.86 -10.58
N THR A 323 31.93 -2.77 -10.14
CA THR A 323 31.01 -1.84 -10.81
C THR A 323 30.44 -0.91 -9.75
N LYS A 324 31.08 0.23 -9.59
CA LYS A 324 30.54 1.43 -8.93
C LYS A 324 29.19 1.71 -9.57
N PRO A 325 28.12 1.92 -8.79
CA PRO A 325 26.92 2.50 -9.35
C PRO A 325 27.32 3.86 -9.93
N GLN A 326 27.35 3.96 -11.25
CA GLN A 326 27.59 5.25 -11.89
C GLN A 326 26.38 6.14 -11.59
N SER A 327 26.63 7.24 -10.93
CA SER A 327 25.72 8.38 -10.88
C SER A 327 25.66 8.99 -12.29
N THR A 328 24.94 8.34 -13.19
CA THR A 328 24.61 8.94 -14.46
C THR A 328 23.24 9.57 -14.30
N THR A 329 23.20 10.89 -14.33
CA THR A 329 22.05 11.75 -14.64
C THR A 329 21.55 11.46 -16.07
N LYS A 330 21.24 10.23 -16.38
CA LYS A 330 20.37 9.83 -17.48
C LYS A 330 19.21 9.08 -16.83
N ALA A 331 18.05 9.72 -16.84
CA ALA A 331 16.80 9.07 -16.52
C ALA A 331 16.76 7.72 -17.23
N THR A 332 16.94 6.65 -16.47
CA THR A 332 16.66 5.30 -16.94
C THR A 332 15.18 5.26 -17.26
N PRO A 333 14.76 4.76 -18.40
CA PRO A 333 13.32 4.64 -18.68
C PRO A 333 12.70 3.79 -17.58
N ASP A 334 11.80 4.39 -16.82
CA ASP A 334 10.96 3.72 -15.86
C ASP A 334 10.29 2.52 -16.56
N PRO A 335 10.50 1.27 -16.13
CA PRO A 335 9.87 0.11 -16.76
C PRO A 335 8.36 0.14 -16.68
N TYR A 336 7.79 0.95 -15.78
CA TYR A 336 6.35 1.23 -15.69
C TYR A 336 5.92 2.45 -16.53
N ASN A 337 6.85 3.27 -17.00
CA ASN A 337 6.61 4.38 -17.92
C ASN A 337 6.68 3.93 -19.39
N ASN A 338 6.49 2.63 -19.64
CA ASN A 338 6.41 2.11 -20.99
C ASN A 338 5.20 2.74 -21.72
N PRO A 339 5.43 3.53 -22.78
CA PRO A 339 4.36 4.18 -23.54
C PRO A 339 3.31 3.18 -24.05
N GLN A 340 3.70 1.93 -24.30
CA GLN A 340 2.81 0.87 -24.74
C GLN A 340 1.87 0.39 -23.62
N ARG A 341 2.33 0.34 -22.36
CA ARG A 341 1.47 -0.01 -21.21
C ARG A 341 0.51 1.12 -20.87
N LYS A 342 0.97 2.39 -20.92
CA LYS A 342 0.07 3.55 -20.78
C LYS A 342 -0.98 3.58 -21.88
N ALA A 343 -0.60 3.28 -23.11
CA ALA A 343 -1.52 3.19 -24.23
C ALA A 343 -2.50 2.00 -24.10
N ALA A 344 -2.04 0.85 -23.59
CA ALA A 344 -2.89 -0.30 -23.32
C ALA A 344 -3.91 0.00 -22.21
N HIS A 345 -3.46 0.56 -21.09
CA HIS A 345 -4.33 0.96 -19.99
C HIS A 345 -5.32 2.07 -20.41
N GLN A 346 -4.87 3.07 -21.18
CA GLN A 346 -5.77 4.10 -21.73
C GLN A 346 -6.81 3.50 -22.69
N LYS A 347 -6.45 2.47 -23.46
CA LYS A 347 -7.34 1.78 -24.37
C LYS A 347 -8.39 0.94 -23.60
N GLU A 348 -7.96 0.29 -22.54
CA GLU A 348 -8.83 -0.48 -21.64
C GLU A 348 -9.80 0.41 -20.88
N MET A 349 -9.32 1.53 -20.35
CA MET A 349 -10.17 2.53 -19.70
C MET A 349 -11.12 3.23 -20.67
N ALA A 350 -10.72 3.41 -21.94
CA ALA A 350 -11.61 3.94 -22.98
C ALA A 350 -12.69 2.92 -23.36
N ALA A 351 -12.35 1.63 -23.44
CA ALA A 351 -13.30 0.56 -23.68
C ALA A 351 -14.31 0.41 -22.53
N TYR A 352 -13.84 0.47 -21.28
CA TYR A 352 -14.70 0.46 -20.10
C TYR A 352 -15.68 1.65 -20.10
N ARG A 353 -15.20 2.87 -20.39
CA ARG A 353 -16.06 4.05 -20.49
C ARG A 353 -17.11 3.94 -21.59
N SER A 354 -16.74 3.37 -22.74
CA SER A 354 -17.68 3.18 -23.85
C SER A 354 -18.75 2.13 -23.54
N GLU A 355 -18.40 1.10 -22.77
CA GLU A 355 -19.35 0.08 -22.30
C GLU A 355 -20.33 0.65 -21.27
N GLN A 356 -19.86 1.46 -20.32
CA GLN A 356 -20.70 2.15 -19.36
C GLN A 356 -21.65 3.13 -20.05
N GLN A 357 -21.16 3.85 -21.08
CA GLN A 357 -22.01 4.73 -21.88
C GLN A 357 -23.11 3.96 -22.61
N ARG A 358 -22.78 2.80 -23.20
CA ARG A 358 -23.79 1.92 -23.86
C ARG A 358 -24.83 1.40 -22.87
N LYS A 359 -24.41 1.03 -21.65
CA LYS A 359 -25.34 0.59 -20.58
C LYS A 359 -26.27 1.72 -20.16
N ALA A 360 -25.75 2.95 -20.03
CA ALA A 360 -26.52 4.14 -19.70
C ALA A 360 -27.53 4.49 -20.82
N ASP A 361 -27.08 4.45 -22.07
CA ASP A 361 -27.95 4.73 -23.23
C ASP A 361 -29.04 3.65 -23.42
N HIS A 362 -28.72 2.38 -23.11
CA HIS A 362 -29.67 1.29 -23.14
C HIS A 362 -30.76 1.46 -22.06
N LYS A 363 -30.36 1.86 -20.84
CA LYS A 363 -31.27 2.16 -19.73
C LYS A 363 -32.20 3.35 -20.05
N LYS A 364 -31.68 4.34 -20.77
CA LYS A 364 -32.44 5.52 -21.21
C LYS A 364 -33.48 5.20 -22.31
N ASN A 365 -33.18 4.21 -23.14
CA ASN A 365 -34.10 3.77 -24.20
C ASN A 365 -35.19 2.77 -23.72
N MET A 366 -34.98 2.10 -22.59
CA MET A 366 -35.96 1.21 -21.99
C MET A 366 -36.96 1.94 -21.07
N GLY A 367 -36.74 3.20 -20.75
CA GLY A 367 -37.62 4.05 -19.94
C GLY A 367 -38.56 4.97 -20.74
N ARG A 368 -38.77 4.69 -22.03
CA ARG A 368 -39.77 5.39 -22.87
C ARG A 368 -40.87 4.46 -23.27
#